data_9d00c6804cb4380fc24212fba708dc11
#
_entry.id   9d00c6804cb4380fc24212fba708dc11
#
_cell.length_a   1.000
_cell.length_b   1.000
_cell.length_c   1.000
_cell.angle_alpha   90.00
_cell.angle_beta   90.00
_cell.angle_gamma   90.00
#
_symmetry.space_group_name_H-M   'P 1'
#
loop_
_entity.id
_entity.type
_entity.pdbx_description
1 polymer ?
#
loop_
_entity_poly.entity_id
_entity_poly.type
_entity_poly.pdbx_seq_one_letter_code
_entity_poly.pdbx_strand_id
1 'polypeptide(L)'
;MLQLVVAVLVAACATLALYAYYSLSYWTRRSIPQIPSARFPLGHIWKTVLLRLSFGEECSSLYEKVPASTPLAGAYFFTNPAVVVRDPDLIKRMLIKDFQHFHDRGFYINEEVDPLSGHLFLMPGERWRLLRNKLSPTFTSGKMKMMFPIMEKCARELAEVLDGGSGEAEFRDLAARFTTDVIASCAFGFEVHSLQHPDEEFRYWGKRLVTPTTVESLQANFCNLFPKLADIFRIHSVPLDVDRYFTNLVKDTMNYRDAQKISRGDFLQLLMNLRDDQRVAEEDQQKSASSKDIKLNTGQLAAQCAVFFMAGFETSSTAMSFALHELALNPDIQKKLQQEVDETIQKSNGQLTYDDVMNMPYLDKVVSETLRKYPPVPTLNREVTQAYKVPDTEWVLEKGTSVIIPVLGLHYDPQYYPQPQHFDPERFSEEQKNDRHDFVYLPFGDGPRVCIGMRFGLMQTKIGLASLLSRYNIETCSRTVKELKMDPRSFILNPVSGIWLRYVARSQKA
;
A
#
# COMPACT_ATOMS: atom_id res chain seq x y z
N MET A 1 -41.55 -39.40 -5.79
CA MET A 1 -40.58 -38.41 -6.28
C MET A 1 -40.55 -37.11 -5.45
N LEU A 2 -41.70 -36.41 -5.28
CA LEU A 2 -41.76 -35.15 -4.52
C LEU A 2 -41.27 -35.28 -3.07
N GLN A 3 -41.67 -36.31 -2.34
CA GLN A 3 -41.21 -36.57 -0.97
C GLN A 3 -39.71 -36.80 -0.87
N LEU A 4 -39.09 -37.47 -1.84
CA LEU A 4 -37.64 -37.70 -1.89
C LEU A 4 -36.91 -36.37 -2.14
N VAL A 5 -37.39 -35.56 -3.06
CA VAL A 5 -36.81 -34.21 -3.35
C VAL A 5 -36.89 -33.33 -2.10
N VAL A 6 -38.04 -33.30 -1.43
CA VAL A 6 -38.20 -32.53 -0.18
C VAL A 6 -37.24 -33.02 0.91
N ALA A 7 -37.14 -34.36 1.10
CA ALA A 7 -36.22 -34.94 2.08
C ALA A 7 -34.75 -34.58 1.79
N VAL A 8 -34.33 -34.61 0.51
CA VAL A 8 -32.96 -34.19 0.09
C VAL A 8 -32.73 -32.70 0.36
N LEU A 9 -33.69 -31.83 0.04
CA LEU A 9 -33.59 -30.41 0.31
C LEU A 9 -33.50 -30.10 1.81
N VAL A 10 -34.34 -30.76 2.63
CA VAL A 10 -34.28 -30.59 4.09
C VAL A 10 -32.94 -31.08 4.65
N ALA A 11 -32.42 -32.21 4.19
CA ALA A 11 -31.12 -32.72 4.60
C ALA A 11 -29.99 -31.74 4.17
N ALA A 12 -30.04 -31.21 2.95
CA ALA A 12 -29.08 -30.25 2.47
C ALA A 12 -29.12 -28.93 3.30
N CYS A 13 -30.30 -28.43 3.60
CA CYS A 13 -30.46 -27.24 4.45
C CYS A 13 -29.96 -27.48 5.88
N ALA A 14 -30.27 -28.65 6.47
CA ALA A 14 -29.78 -29.02 7.78
C ALA A 14 -28.24 -29.15 7.82
N THR A 15 -27.66 -29.78 6.82
CA THR A 15 -26.19 -29.88 6.68
C THR A 15 -25.54 -28.50 6.55
N LEU A 16 -26.12 -27.63 5.73
CA LEU A 16 -25.64 -26.26 5.56
C LEU A 16 -25.76 -25.46 6.86
N ALA A 17 -26.85 -25.58 7.59
CA ALA A 17 -27.05 -24.93 8.88
C ALA A 17 -26.06 -25.44 9.95
N LEU A 18 -25.81 -26.74 10.01
CA LEU A 18 -24.81 -27.33 10.89
C LEU A 18 -23.41 -26.88 10.52
N TYR A 19 -23.08 -26.83 9.24
CA TYR A 19 -21.80 -26.29 8.76
C TYR A 19 -21.64 -24.83 9.12
N ALA A 20 -22.65 -24.00 8.90
CA ALA A 20 -22.64 -22.59 9.26
C ALA A 20 -22.41 -22.39 10.77
N TYR A 21 -23.18 -23.14 11.60
CA TYR A 21 -23.04 -23.10 13.06
C TYR A 21 -21.63 -23.54 13.50
N TYR A 22 -21.13 -24.65 12.97
CA TYR A 22 -19.81 -25.17 13.31
C TYR A 22 -18.70 -24.18 12.93
N SER A 23 -18.75 -23.61 11.70
CA SER A 23 -17.74 -22.66 11.21
C SER A 23 -17.75 -21.36 12.01
N LEU A 24 -18.93 -20.76 12.25
CA LEU A 24 -19.05 -19.49 12.93
C LEU A 24 -18.98 -19.58 14.47
N SER A 25 -18.87 -20.78 15.03
CA SER A 25 -18.61 -20.99 16.47
C SER A 25 -17.15 -21.29 16.81
N TYR A 26 -16.24 -21.15 15.85
CA TYR A 26 -14.80 -21.46 16.03
C TYR A 26 -14.20 -20.70 17.22
N TRP A 27 -14.41 -19.40 17.32
CA TRP A 27 -13.87 -18.56 18.39
C TRP A 27 -14.55 -18.79 19.74
N THR A 28 -15.85 -18.96 19.73
CA THR A 28 -16.61 -19.28 20.96
C THR A 28 -16.14 -20.58 21.60
N ARG A 29 -15.88 -21.62 20.80
CA ARG A 29 -15.35 -22.90 21.29
C ARG A 29 -13.93 -22.81 21.88
N ARG A 30 -13.20 -21.72 21.56
CA ARG A 30 -11.85 -21.44 22.07
C ARG A 30 -11.84 -20.36 23.15
N SER A 31 -13.00 -19.94 23.63
CA SER A 31 -13.16 -18.88 24.64
C SER A 31 -12.47 -17.56 24.23
N ILE A 32 -12.31 -17.32 22.93
CA ILE A 32 -11.81 -16.06 22.39
C ILE A 32 -13.01 -15.16 22.08
N PRO A 33 -13.03 -13.91 22.60
CA PRO A 33 -14.08 -12.95 22.26
C PRO A 33 -14.22 -12.81 20.75
N GLN A 34 -15.45 -12.85 20.24
CA GLN A 34 -15.69 -12.69 18.82
C GLN A 34 -16.52 -11.45 18.52
N ILE A 35 -16.23 -10.81 17.40
CA ILE A 35 -17.02 -9.69 16.89
C ILE A 35 -18.43 -10.19 16.52
N PRO A 36 -19.49 -9.51 16.94
CA PRO A 36 -20.86 -9.93 16.64
C PRO A 36 -21.20 -9.74 15.15
N SER A 37 -22.29 -10.42 14.72
CA SER A 37 -22.94 -10.17 13.42
C SER A 37 -22.19 -10.69 12.19
N ALA A 38 -21.44 -11.80 12.32
CA ALA A 38 -20.97 -12.55 11.15
C ALA A 38 -22.16 -13.05 10.32
N ARG A 39 -22.12 -12.88 8.99
CA ARG A 39 -23.18 -13.28 8.06
C ARG A 39 -22.72 -14.46 7.21
N PHE A 40 -23.31 -15.62 7.42
CA PHE A 40 -23.02 -16.77 6.56
C PHE A 40 -23.54 -16.55 5.12
N PRO A 41 -22.78 -16.89 4.08
CA PRO A 41 -21.43 -17.47 4.11
C PRO A 41 -20.30 -16.43 4.13
N LEU A 42 -20.57 -15.13 4.08
CA LEU A 42 -19.60 -14.06 3.81
C LEU A 42 -18.81 -13.60 5.06
N GLY A 43 -19.21 -14.05 6.26
CA GLY A 43 -18.53 -13.64 7.50
C GLY A 43 -18.75 -12.16 7.82
N HIS A 44 -17.67 -11.49 8.23
CA HIS A 44 -17.68 -10.07 8.60
C HIS A 44 -17.32 -9.13 7.44
N ILE A 45 -16.82 -9.66 6.30
CA ILE A 45 -16.43 -8.86 5.13
C ILE A 45 -17.51 -8.78 4.05
N TRP A 46 -18.76 -8.99 4.44
CA TRP A 46 -19.87 -9.05 3.50
C TRP A 46 -20.11 -7.73 2.74
N LYS A 47 -19.79 -6.57 3.35
CA LYS A 47 -19.92 -5.28 2.67
C LYS A 47 -18.85 -5.08 1.61
N THR A 48 -17.61 -5.53 1.88
CA THR A 48 -16.53 -5.52 0.89
C THR A 48 -16.84 -6.46 -0.28
N VAL A 49 -17.30 -7.67 0.01
CA VAL A 49 -17.67 -8.63 -1.04
C VAL A 49 -18.81 -8.11 -1.93
N LEU A 50 -19.77 -7.39 -1.33
CA LEU A 50 -20.88 -6.74 -2.06
C LEU A 50 -20.53 -5.35 -2.60
N LEU A 51 -19.24 -4.96 -2.59
CA LEU A 51 -18.73 -3.68 -3.07
C LEU A 51 -19.45 -2.46 -2.47
N ARG A 52 -19.79 -2.52 -1.18
CA ARG A 52 -20.44 -1.43 -0.44
C ARG A 52 -19.47 -0.58 0.37
N LEU A 53 -18.38 -1.19 0.84
CA LEU A 53 -17.26 -0.54 1.54
C LEU A 53 -15.94 -1.09 1.01
N SER A 54 -14.89 -0.28 1.07
CA SER A 54 -13.54 -0.78 0.87
C SER A 54 -13.15 -1.74 2.02
N PHE A 55 -12.21 -2.63 1.75
CA PHE A 55 -11.73 -3.58 2.77
C PHE A 55 -11.19 -2.86 4.02
N GLY A 56 -10.49 -1.72 3.82
CA GLY A 56 -9.98 -0.91 4.92
C GLY A 56 -11.06 -0.30 5.79
N GLU A 57 -12.11 0.26 5.18
CA GLU A 57 -13.25 0.83 5.93
C GLU A 57 -14.02 -0.26 6.69
N GLU A 58 -14.20 -1.45 6.09
CA GLU A 58 -14.86 -2.55 6.79
C GLU A 58 -14.01 -3.06 7.96
N CYS A 59 -12.68 -3.21 7.80
CA CYS A 59 -11.79 -3.57 8.90
C CYS A 59 -11.76 -2.50 10.01
N SER A 60 -11.82 -1.20 9.66
CA SER A 60 -11.97 -0.12 10.64
C SER A 60 -13.28 -0.25 11.43
N SER A 61 -14.39 -0.54 10.75
CA SER A 61 -15.68 -0.82 11.40
C SER A 61 -15.65 -2.07 12.30
N LEU A 62 -14.80 -3.06 11.99
CA LEU A 62 -14.60 -4.22 12.88
C LEU A 62 -13.76 -3.84 14.09
N TYR A 63 -12.74 -3.01 13.94
CA TYR A 63 -11.92 -2.50 15.04
C TYR A 63 -12.77 -1.82 16.12
N GLU A 64 -13.70 -0.97 15.73
CA GLU A 64 -14.61 -0.27 16.66
C GLU A 64 -15.47 -1.23 17.50
N LYS A 65 -15.71 -2.46 17.00
CA LYS A 65 -16.49 -3.49 17.69
C LYS A 65 -15.67 -4.39 18.60
N VAL A 66 -14.33 -4.31 18.54
CA VAL A 66 -13.47 -5.00 19.48
C VAL A 66 -13.58 -4.31 20.84
N PRO A 67 -13.95 -5.01 21.93
CA PRO A 67 -14.01 -4.38 23.24
C PRO A 67 -12.67 -3.77 23.65
N ALA A 68 -12.69 -2.56 24.20
CA ALA A 68 -11.46 -1.86 24.61
C ALA A 68 -10.66 -2.61 25.69
N SER A 69 -11.31 -3.50 26.44
CA SER A 69 -10.71 -4.34 27.47
C SER A 69 -10.02 -5.59 26.94
N THR A 70 -10.08 -5.85 25.62
CA THR A 70 -9.50 -7.05 25.02
C THR A 70 -8.42 -6.70 23.99
N PRO A 71 -7.28 -7.42 23.96
CA PRO A 71 -6.20 -7.12 23.03
C PRO A 71 -6.56 -7.42 21.55
N LEU A 72 -7.49 -8.35 21.34
CA LEU A 72 -7.99 -8.76 20.02
C LEU A 72 -9.37 -9.37 20.13
N ALA A 73 -10.05 -9.48 18.98
CA ALA A 73 -11.29 -10.28 18.89
C ALA A 73 -11.30 -11.14 17.60
N GLY A 74 -11.97 -12.28 17.70
CA GLY A 74 -12.19 -13.18 16.58
C GLY A 74 -13.15 -12.59 15.55
N ALA A 75 -12.82 -12.76 14.29
CA ALA A 75 -13.64 -12.43 13.13
C ALA A 75 -13.70 -13.63 12.17
N TYR A 76 -14.47 -13.48 11.10
CA TYR A 76 -14.54 -14.46 10.02
C TYR A 76 -14.47 -13.76 8.67
N PHE A 77 -13.58 -14.22 7.82
CA PHE A 77 -13.54 -13.85 6.40
C PHE A 77 -14.11 -15.02 5.62
N PHE A 78 -15.33 -14.88 5.15
CA PHE A 78 -16.21 -16.01 4.84
C PHE A 78 -16.37 -16.90 6.07
N THR A 79 -15.99 -18.15 5.97
CA THR A 79 -15.98 -19.13 7.09
C THR A 79 -14.59 -19.30 7.70
N ASN A 80 -13.55 -18.64 7.16
CA ASN A 80 -12.19 -18.74 7.65
C ASN A 80 -11.98 -17.87 8.89
N PRO A 81 -11.38 -18.42 9.96
CA PRO A 81 -11.11 -17.65 11.17
C PRO A 81 -10.05 -16.57 10.93
N ALA A 82 -10.33 -15.37 11.43
CA ALA A 82 -9.44 -14.24 11.45
C ALA A 82 -9.48 -13.57 12.82
N VAL A 83 -8.47 -12.79 13.19
CA VAL A 83 -8.48 -11.93 14.37
C VAL A 83 -8.24 -10.48 13.98
N VAL A 84 -8.95 -9.58 14.65
CA VAL A 84 -8.74 -8.13 14.57
C VAL A 84 -8.03 -7.71 15.84
N VAL A 85 -6.82 -7.17 15.70
CA VAL A 85 -5.98 -6.77 16.82
C VAL A 85 -6.22 -5.31 17.16
N ARG A 86 -6.41 -5.00 18.44
CA ARG A 86 -6.66 -3.65 18.93
C ARG A 86 -5.53 -3.11 19.79
N ASP A 87 -4.94 -3.94 20.62
CA ASP A 87 -3.94 -3.54 21.60
C ASP A 87 -2.59 -3.20 20.96
N PRO A 88 -2.04 -1.98 21.17
CA PRO A 88 -0.78 -1.56 20.55
C PRO A 88 0.44 -2.35 21.04
N ASP A 89 0.46 -2.84 22.28
CA ASP A 89 1.55 -3.67 22.79
C ASP A 89 1.56 -5.04 22.12
N LEU A 90 0.37 -5.63 21.89
CA LEU A 90 0.24 -6.87 21.13
C LEU A 90 0.64 -6.66 19.66
N ILE A 91 0.25 -5.53 19.04
CA ILE A 91 0.69 -5.16 17.69
C ILE A 91 2.22 -5.08 17.62
N LYS A 92 2.86 -4.41 18.59
CA LYS A 92 4.33 -4.32 18.70
C LYS A 92 4.97 -5.71 18.81
N ARG A 93 4.40 -6.59 19.61
CA ARG A 93 4.90 -7.97 19.72
C ARG A 93 4.81 -8.70 18.42
N MET A 94 3.64 -8.69 17.75
CA MET A 94 3.40 -9.38 16.47
C MET A 94 4.28 -8.85 15.34
N LEU A 95 4.53 -7.54 15.28
CA LEU A 95 5.31 -6.95 14.21
C LEU A 95 6.82 -7.04 14.43
N ILE A 96 7.31 -7.09 15.69
CA ILE A 96 8.74 -7.06 16.02
C ILE A 96 9.16 -8.28 16.83
N LYS A 97 8.71 -8.39 18.10
CA LYS A 97 9.26 -9.35 19.07
C LYS A 97 9.00 -10.80 18.68
N ASP A 98 7.74 -11.09 18.31
CA ASP A 98 7.25 -12.42 17.99
C ASP A 98 7.06 -12.61 16.48
N PHE A 99 7.76 -11.79 15.68
CA PHE A 99 7.65 -11.73 14.21
C PHE A 99 7.79 -13.08 13.51
N GLN A 100 8.55 -14.00 14.08
CA GLN A 100 8.69 -15.37 13.55
C GLN A 100 7.36 -16.13 13.43
N HIS A 101 6.35 -15.75 14.23
CA HIS A 101 5.01 -16.32 14.19
C HIS A 101 4.09 -15.61 13.17
N PHE A 102 4.50 -14.45 12.63
CA PHE A 102 3.65 -13.53 11.84
C PHE A 102 4.36 -12.99 10.60
N HIS A 103 5.35 -13.72 10.09
CA HIS A 103 6.17 -13.19 8.98
C HIS A 103 5.45 -13.15 7.63
N ASP A 104 4.39 -13.93 7.41
CA ASP A 104 3.66 -13.98 6.16
C ASP A 104 2.42 -13.08 6.16
N ARG A 105 1.97 -12.68 4.98
CA ARG A 105 0.80 -11.82 4.81
C ARG A 105 -0.50 -12.58 4.58
N GLY A 106 -0.40 -13.88 4.21
CA GLY A 106 -1.56 -14.74 3.97
C GLY A 106 -2.33 -14.44 2.69
N PHE A 107 -1.70 -13.80 1.70
CA PHE A 107 -2.30 -13.62 0.38
C PHE A 107 -1.99 -14.77 -0.56
N TYR A 108 -2.89 -14.97 -1.54
CA TYR A 108 -2.70 -15.97 -2.60
C TYR A 108 -1.47 -15.64 -3.45
N ILE A 109 -0.72 -16.68 -3.77
CA ILE A 109 0.43 -16.63 -4.66
C ILE A 109 0.52 -17.95 -5.43
N ASN A 110 0.64 -17.86 -6.76
CA ASN A 110 0.90 -19.00 -7.63
C ASN A 110 1.72 -18.55 -8.84
N GLU A 111 3.03 -18.67 -8.73
CA GLU A 111 3.97 -18.17 -9.75
C GLU A 111 3.91 -18.95 -11.08
N GLU A 112 3.32 -20.16 -11.11
CA GLU A 112 3.15 -20.94 -12.34
C GLU A 112 1.96 -20.47 -13.16
N VAL A 113 0.87 -20.10 -12.50
CA VAL A 113 -0.36 -19.63 -13.12
C VAL A 113 -0.33 -18.12 -13.29
N ASP A 114 0.16 -17.40 -12.29
CA ASP A 114 0.11 -15.96 -12.14
C ASP A 114 1.50 -15.43 -11.75
N PRO A 115 2.45 -15.32 -12.72
CA PRO A 115 3.83 -14.97 -12.43
C PRO A 115 4.00 -13.65 -11.68
N LEU A 116 3.17 -12.64 -11.98
CA LEU A 116 3.23 -11.35 -11.28
C LEU A 116 2.80 -11.43 -9.82
N SER A 117 2.13 -12.50 -9.36
CA SER A 117 1.85 -12.71 -7.93
C SER A 117 3.12 -12.97 -7.11
N GLY A 118 4.22 -13.42 -7.75
CA GLY A 118 5.50 -13.80 -7.14
C GLY A 118 6.37 -12.63 -6.68
N HIS A 119 5.80 -11.55 -6.16
CA HIS A 119 6.56 -10.35 -5.80
C HIS A 119 6.80 -10.22 -4.30
N LEU A 120 7.78 -9.36 -3.92
CA LEU A 120 8.25 -9.14 -2.54
C LEU A 120 7.12 -8.89 -1.53
N PHE A 121 6.05 -8.19 -1.92
CA PHE A 121 4.96 -7.86 -1.00
C PHE A 121 4.18 -9.11 -0.58
N LEU A 122 3.87 -10.02 -1.51
CA LEU A 122 3.10 -11.24 -1.24
C LEU A 122 3.97 -12.43 -0.81
N MET A 123 5.20 -12.53 -1.30
CA MET A 123 6.11 -13.66 -1.10
C MET A 123 6.23 -14.08 0.37
N PRO A 124 6.06 -15.38 0.71
CA PRO A 124 6.11 -15.88 2.07
C PRO A 124 7.51 -16.34 2.50
N GLY A 125 7.69 -16.54 3.79
CA GLY A 125 8.76 -17.29 4.43
C GLY A 125 10.16 -16.82 4.14
N GLU A 126 11.09 -17.78 4.01
CA GLU A 126 12.52 -17.53 3.83
C GLU A 126 12.80 -16.88 2.47
N ARG A 127 12.03 -17.20 1.41
CA ARG A 127 12.18 -16.57 0.10
C ARG A 127 11.99 -15.06 0.17
N TRP A 128 10.97 -14.60 0.89
CA TRP A 128 10.78 -13.18 1.16
C TRP A 128 11.99 -12.56 1.85
N ARG A 129 12.50 -13.21 2.89
CA ARG A 129 13.63 -12.71 3.69
C ARG A 129 14.89 -12.54 2.84
N LEU A 130 15.21 -13.55 2.02
CA LEU A 130 16.34 -13.50 1.12
C LEU A 130 16.21 -12.38 0.09
N LEU A 131 15.05 -12.27 -0.56
CA LEU A 131 14.79 -11.22 -1.56
C LEU A 131 14.81 -9.82 -0.91
N ARG A 132 14.18 -9.67 0.25
CA ARG A 132 14.19 -8.42 1.01
C ARG A 132 15.61 -7.93 1.31
N ASN A 133 16.47 -8.82 1.75
CA ASN A 133 17.87 -8.49 2.06
C ASN A 133 18.63 -8.03 0.80
N LYS A 134 18.41 -8.68 -0.34
CA LYS A 134 19.02 -8.32 -1.62
C LYS A 134 18.53 -6.96 -2.17
N LEU A 135 17.26 -6.61 -1.95
CA LEU A 135 16.67 -5.38 -2.47
C LEU A 135 16.85 -4.15 -1.54
N SER A 136 17.03 -4.36 -0.24
CA SER A 136 17.14 -3.27 0.75
C SER A 136 18.24 -2.25 0.46
N PRO A 137 19.43 -2.61 -0.08
CA PRO A 137 20.50 -1.66 -0.40
C PRO A 137 20.09 -0.57 -1.41
N THR A 138 19.08 -0.80 -2.24
CA THR A 138 18.57 0.19 -3.22
C THR A 138 17.90 1.40 -2.57
N PHE A 139 17.42 1.25 -1.32
CA PHE A 139 16.65 2.27 -0.61
C PHE A 139 17.45 2.95 0.52
N THR A 140 18.77 2.92 0.45
CA THR A 140 19.65 3.63 1.40
C THR A 140 19.60 5.14 1.19
N SER A 141 19.94 5.93 2.22
CA SER A 141 19.96 7.39 2.14
C SER A 141 20.87 7.91 1.02
N GLY A 142 22.01 7.25 0.76
CA GLY A 142 22.91 7.62 -0.35
C GLY A 142 22.24 7.43 -1.71
N LYS A 143 21.50 6.33 -1.90
CA LYS A 143 20.75 6.09 -3.14
C LYS A 143 19.60 7.09 -3.31
N MET A 144 18.91 7.45 -2.21
CA MET A 144 17.88 8.49 -2.24
C MET A 144 18.43 9.85 -2.68
N LYS A 145 19.60 10.26 -2.14
CA LYS A 145 20.26 11.49 -2.57
C LYS A 145 20.64 11.47 -4.07
N MET A 146 21.03 10.32 -4.61
CA MET A 146 21.31 10.17 -6.06
C MET A 146 20.05 10.26 -6.93
N MET A 147 18.89 9.84 -6.44
CA MET A 147 17.61 9.91 -7.16
C MET A 147 16.94 11.28 -7.05
N PHE A 148 17.29 12.09 -6.06
CA PHE A 148 16.66 13.37 -5.77
C PHE A 148 16.66 14.35 -6.96
N PRO A 149 17.76 14.55 -7.74
CA PRO A 149 17.74 15.45 -8.90
C PRO A 149 16.70 15.07 -9.97
N ILE A 150 16.42 13.77 -10.14
CA ILE A 150 15.38 13.27 -11.05
C ILE A 150 14.01 13.67 -10.52
N MET A 151 13.76 13.47 -9.24
CA MET A 151 12.48 13.84 -8.61
C MET A 151 12.25 15.35 -8.62
N GLU A 152 13.29 16.15 -8.39
CA GLU A 152 13.21 17.61 -8.42
C GLU A 152 12.87 18.11 -9.84
N LYS A 153 13.48 17.52 -10.88
CA LYS A 153 13.14 17.80 -12.28
C LYS A 153 11.66 17.54 -12.55
N CYS A 154 11.17 16.33 -12.21
CA CYS A 154 9.77 15.99 -12.41
C CYS A 154 8.83 16.88 -11.58
N ALA A 155 9.23 17.31 -10.38
CA ALA A 155 8.43 18.20 -9.54
C ALA A 155 8.33 19.64 -10.11
N ARG A 156 9.37 20.12 -10.78
CA ARG A 156 9.28 21.37 -11.55
C ARG A 156 8.32 21.24 -12.73
N GLU A 157 8.43 20.17 -13.49
CA GLU A 157 7.52 19.89 -14.61
C GLU A 157 6.06 19.76 -14.14
N LEU A 158 5.82 19.16 -12.97
CA LEU A 158 4.49 19.09 -12.33
C LEU A 158 3.90 20.49 -12.09
N ALA A 159 4.71 21.42 -11.60
CA ALA A 159 4.25 22.79 -11.36
C ALA A 159 4.10 23.59 -12.67
N GLU A 160 4.92 23.31 -13.68
CA GLU A 160 4.88 23.98 -14.98
C GLU A 160 3.67 23.57 -15.81
N VAL A 161 3.19 22.32 -15.69
CA VAL A 161 2.04 21.82 -16.46
C VAL A 161 0.73 22.56 -16.13
N LEU A 162 0.66 23.26 -14.99
CA LEU A 162 -0.46 24.12 -14.60
C LEU A 162 -0.41 25.53 -15.21
N ASP A 163 0.56 25.80 -16.05
CA ASP A 163 0.64 26.98 -16.95
C ASP A 163 0.65 28.36 -16.26
N GLY A 164 1.13 28.44 -15.02
CA GLY A 164 1.34 29.70 -14.30
C GLY A 164 0.09 30.57 -14.05
N GLY A 165 -1.10 30.05 -14.42
CA GLY A 165 -2.38 30.75 -14.32
C GLY A 165 -3.26 30.34 -13.17
N SER A 166 -4.56 30.28 -13.41
CA SER A 166 -5.56 29.72 -12.49
C SER A 166 -6.52 28.82 -13.25
N GLY A 167 -6.94 27.72 -12.60
CA GLY A 167 -7.84 26.76 -13.22
C GLY A 167 -8.32 25.70 -12.23
N GLU A 168 -9.02 24.72 -12.73
CA GLU A 168 -9.44 23.55 -11.97
C GLU A 168 -8.77 22.30 -12.56
N ALA A 169 -8.28 21.42 -11.70
CA ALA A 169 -7.65 20.16 -12.09
C ALA A 169 -8.10 19.01 -11.18
N GLU A 170 -8.00 17.79 -11.70
CA GLU A 170 -8.11 16.57 -10.90
C GLU A 170 -6.72 16.22 -10.36
N PHE A 171 -6.48 16.58 -9.09
CA PHE A 171 -5.15 16.53 -8.49
C PHE A 171 -4.67 15.10 -8.18
N ARG A 172 -5.55 14.12 -8.09
CA ARG A 172 -5.13 12.73 -7.95
C ARG A 172 -4.52 12.21 -9.25
N ASP A 173 -5.12 12.49 -10.41
CA ASP A 173 -4.55 12.10 -11.70
C ASP A 173 -3.26 12.87 -11.98
N LEU A 174 -3.22 14.17 -11.68
CA LEU A 174 -2.02 14.99 -11.83
C LEU A 174 -0.86 14.48 -10.96
N ALA A 175 -1.11 14.19 -9.69
CA ALA A 175 -0.12 13.58 -8.79
C ALA A 175 0.31 12.20 -9.28
N ALA A 176 -0.61 11.39 -9.81
CA ALA A 176 -0.30 10.07 -10.33
C ALA A 176 0.55 10.11 -11.62
N ARG A 177 0.39 11.14 -12.48
CA ARG A 177 1.29 11.37 -13.63
C ARG A 177 2.69 11.70 -13.14
N PHE A 178 2.82 12.63 -12.22
CA PHE A 178 4.10 13.00 -11.61
C PHE A 178 4.81 11.78 -11.01
N THR A 179 4.11 11.01 -10.19
CA THR A 179 4.71 9.85 -9.52
C THR A 179 5.02 8.72 -10.49
N THR A 180 4.29 8.61 -11.62
CA THR A 180 4.62 7.69 -12.72
C THR A 180 5.95 8.09 -13.38
N ASP A 181 6.14 9.37 -13.72
CA ASP A 181 7.37 9.84 -14.35
C ASP A 181 8.58 9.66 -13.43
N VAL A 182 8.40 9.93 -12.13
CA VAL A 182 9.44 9.70 -11.11
C VAL A 182 9.83 8.22 -11.02
N ILE A 183 8.86 7.31 -10.85
CA ILE A 183 9.19 5.88 -10.68
C ILE A 183 9.76 5.26 -11.95
N ALA A 184 9.26 5.67 -13.13
CA ALA A 184 9.79 5.23 -14.42
C ALA A 184 11.26 5.59 -14.57
N SER A 185 11.62 6.83 -14.26
CA SER A 185 13.01 7.32 -14.37
C SER A 185 13.92 6.72 -13.30
N CYS A 186 13.49 6.72 -12.04
CA CYS A 186 14.33 6.28 -10.92
C CYS A 186 14.53 4.77 -10.84
N ALA A 187 13.46 3.98 -11.12
CA ALA A 187 13.51 2.54 -10.96
C ALA A 187 13.87 1.80 -12.26
N PHE A 188 13.44 2.30 -13.40
CA PHE A 188 13.59 1.61 -14.68
C PHE A 188 14.48 2.34 -15.67
N GLY A 189 14.82 3.61 -15.40
CA GLY A 189 15.60 4.45 -16.30
C GLY A 189 14.88 4.75 -17.61
N PHE A 190 13.55 4.75 -17.61
CA PHE A 190 12.72 5.19 -18.72
C PHE A 190 12.46 6.68 -18.62
N GLU A 191 12.60 7.40 -19.73
CA GLU A 191 12.07 8.75 -19.85
C GLU A 191 10.64 8.66 -20.36
N VAL A 192 9.68 8.88 -19.46
CA VAL A 192 8.26 8.99 -19.75
C VAL A 192 7.82 10.41 -19.45
N HIS A 193 6.81 10.90 -20.14
CA HIS A 193 6.34 12.27 -20.06
C HIS A 193 4.84 12.29 -19.78
N SER A 194 4.40 11.52 -18.77
CA SER A 194 2.98 11.38 -18.44
C SER A 194 2.33 12.70 -18.00
N LEU A 195 3.12 13.66 -17.50
CA LEU A 195 2.65 15.02 -17.17
C LEU A 195 2.17 15.75 -18.43
N GLN A 196 2.93 15.70 -19.54
CA GLN A 196 2.61 16.33 -20.81
C GLN A 196 1.69 15.46 -21.67
N HIS A 197 1.83 14.14 -21.60
CA HIS A 197 1.11 13.15 -22.40
C HIS A 197 0.33 12.18 -21.50
N PRO A 198 -0.89 12.55 -21.06
CA PRO A 198 -1.67 11.75 -20.10
C PRO A 198 -2.01 10.33 -20.59
N ASP A 199 -2.07 10.12 -21.89
CA ASP A 199 -2.43 8.86 -22.54
C ASP A 199 -1.22 8.01 -22.91
N GLU A 200 -0.03 8.33 -22.38
CA GLU A 200 1.18 7.55 -22.62
C GLU A 200 1.00 6.08 -22.20
N GLU A 201 1.52 5.16 -23.02
CA GLU A 201 1.30 3.73 -22.85
C GLU A 201 1.72 3.22 -21.47
N PHE A 202 2.86 3.65 -20.96
CA PHE A 202 3.35 3.26 -19.64
C PHE A 202 2.40 3.72 -18.52
N ARG A 203 1.83 4.93 -18.64
CA ARG A 203 0.82 5.46 -17.73
C ARG A 203 -0.49 4.68 -17.83
N TYR A 204 -0.94 4.35 -19.06
CA TYR A 204 -2.14 3.55 -19.28
C TYR A 204 -2.06 2.20 -18.55
N TRP A 205 -0.98 1.45 -18.74
CA TRP A 205 -0.79 0.15 -18.09
C TRP A 205 -0.60 0.25 -16.58
N GLY A 206 0.03 1.32 -16.10
CA GLY A 206 0.11 1.61 -14.67
C GLY A 206 -1.27 1.80 -14.05
N LYS A 207 -2.12 2.62 -14.66
CA LYS A 207 -3.50 2.82 -14.24
C LYS A 207 -4.30 1.52 -14.30
N ARG A 208 -4.10 0.71 -15.35
CA ARG A 208 -4.76 -0.57 -15.54
C ARG A 208 -4.41 -1.59 -14.45
N LEU A 209 -3.18 -1.59 -13.96
CA LEU A 209 -2.71 -2.46 -12.87
C LEU A 209 -3.44 -2.18 -11.54
N VAL A 210 -3.79 -0.93 -11.24
CA VAL A 210 -4.37 -0.51 -9.96
C VAL A 210 -5.88 -0.25 -10.01
N THR A 211 -6.48 -0.28 -11.20
CA THR A 211 -7.92 -0.05 -11.40
C THR A 211 -8.59 -1.32 -11.98
N PRO A 212 -8.76 -2.36 -11.19
CA PRO A 212 -9.39 -3.60 -11.66
C PRO A 212 -10.87 -3.35 -11.95
N THR A 213 -11.38 -4.07 -12.93
CA THR A 213 -12.83 -4.17 -13.16
C THR A 213 -13.51 -4.89 -11.99
N THR A 214 -14.84 -4.78 -11.89
CA THR A 214 -15.60 -5.52 -10.87
C THR A 214 -15.34 -7.04 -10.94
N VAL A 215 -15.27 -7.60 -12.15
CA VAL A 215 -15.02 -9.04 -12.35
C VAL A 215 -13.63 -9.42 -11.86
N GLU A 216 -12.61 -8.65 -12.18
CA GLU A 216 -11.22 -8.89 -11.76
C GLU A 216 -11.07 -8.76 -10.24
N SER A 217 -11.75 -7.78 -9.61
CA SER A 217 -11.76 -7.65 -8.15
C SER A 217 -12.39 -8.88 -7.48
N LEU A 218 -13.51 -9.37 -8.01
CA LEU A 218 -14.14 -10.60 -7.52
C LEU A 218 -13.25 -11.83 -7.73
N GLN A 219 -12.56 -11.90 -8.88
CA GLN A 219 -11.63 -12.97 -9.22
C GLN A 219 -10.41 -12.98 -8.27
N ALA A 220 -9.80 -11.83 -8.02
CA ALA A 220 -8.69 -11.71 -7.06
C ALA A 220 -9.13 -12.08 -5.63
N ASN A 221 -10.33 -11.64 -5.20
CA ASN A 221 -10.92 -12.05 -3.93
C ASN A 221 -11.15 -13.56 -3.87
N PHE A 222 -11.65 -14.17 -4.96
CA PHE A 222 -11.84 -15.62 -5.04
C PHE A 222 -10.52 -16.38 -4.86
N CYS A 223 -9.43 -15.94 -5.51
CA CYS A 223 -8.11 -16.55 -5.37
C CYS A 223 -7.62 -16.51 -3.90
N ASN A 224 -7.80 -15.38 -3.23
CA ASN A 224 -7.40 -15.24 -1.82
C ASN A 224 -8.25 -16.11 -0.86
N LEU A 225 -9.51 -16.31 -1.17
CA LEU A 225 -10.45 -17.02 -0.29
C LEU A 225 -10.46 -18.54 -0.52
N PHE A 226 -10.25 -18.94 -1.76
CA PHE A 226 -10.30 -20.33 -2.20
C PHE A 226 -9.05 -20.72 -3.00
N PRO A 227 -7.82 -20.59 -2.38
CA PRO A 227 -6.56 -20.76 -3.10
C PRO A 227 -6.44 -22.10 -3.83
N LYS A 228 -6.88 -23.21 -3.18
CA LYS A 228 -6.86 -24.54 -3.79
C LYS A 228 -7.75 -24.67 -5.03
N LEU A 229 -8.92 -24.00 -5.03
CA LEU A 229 -9.79 -23.97 -6.20
C LEU A 229 -9.22 -23.09 -7.29
N ALA A 230 -8.62 -21.95 -6.92
CA ALA A 230 -7.92 -21.08 -7.86
C ALA A 230 -6.78 -21.83 -8.57
N ASP A 231 -6.01 -22.64 -7.85
CA ASP A 231 -4.95 -23.50 -8.42
C ASP A 231 -5.51 -24.54 -9.39
N ILE A 232 -6.55 -25.29 -8.98
CA ILE A 232 -7.18 -26.32 -9.80
C ILE A 232 -7.74 -25.74 -11.12
N PHE A 233 -8.42 -24.60 -11.04
CA PHE A 233 -9.04 -23.95 -12.19
C PHE A 233 -8.09 -22.96 -12.90
N ARG A 234 -6.83 -22.87 -12.46
CA ARG A 234 -5.79 -21.97 -13.00
C ARG A 234 -6.28 -20.52 -13.13
N ILE A 235 -6.91 -20.01 -12.06
CA ILE A 235 -7.47 -18.66 -12.04
C ILE A 235 -6.37 -17.66 -11.72
N HIS A 236 -6.25 -16.59 -12.52
CA HIS A 236 -5.29 -15.52 -12.31
C HIS A 236 -5.82 -14.47 -11.32
N SER A 237 -5.00 -13.99 -10.40
CA SER A 237 -5.33 -12.84 -9.55
C SER A 237 -4.98 -11.50 -10.20
N VAL A 238 -3.98 -11.51 -11.09
CA VAL A 238 -3.60 -10.36 -11.93
C VAL A 238 -4.18 -10.53 -13.34
N PRO A 239 -4.74 -9.47 -13.96
CA PRO A 239 -5.23 -9.54 -15.33
C PRO A 239 -4.13 -9.95 -16.33
N LEU A 240 -4.46 -10.88 -17.23
CA LEU A 240 -3.51 -11.45 -18.20
C LEU A 240 -2.89 -10.43 -19.16
N ASP A 241 -3.63 -9.40 -19.51
CA ASP A 241 -3.15 -8.30 -20.36
C ASP A 241 -2.04 -7.50 -19.62
N VAL A 242 -2.24 -7.24 -18.35
CA VAL A 242 -1.27 -6.57 -17.46
C VAL A 242 -0.02 -7.44 -17.30
N ASP A 243 -0.19 -8.75 -17.02
CA ASP A 243 0.93 -9.68 -16.87
C ASP A 243 1.79 -9.71 -18.13
N ARG A 244 1.17 -9.85 -19.30
CA ARG A 244 1.88 -9.87 -20.58
C ARG A 244 2.65 -8.57 -20.83
N TYR A 245 2.03 -7.43 -20.57
CA TYR A 245 2.68 -6.14 -20.79
C TYR A 245 3.93 -5.99 -19.93
N PHE A 246 3.82 -6.14 -18.60
CA PHE A 246 4.97 -5.96 -17.70
C PHE A 246 6.04 -7.01 -17.92
N THR A 247 5.69 -8.25 -18.21
CA THR A 247 6.66 -9.31 -18.49
C THR A 247 7.44 -9.00 -19.77
N ASN A 248 6.77 -8.57 -20.86
CA ASN A 248 7.43 -8.21 -22.10
C ASN A 248 8.29 -6.95 -21.94
N LEU A 249 7.77 -5.90 -21.32
CA LEU A 249 8.49 -4.66 -21.06
C LEU A 249 9.83 -4.90 -20.34
N VAL A 250 9.78 -5.70 -19.27
CA VAL A 250 11.00 -6.02 -18.49
C VAL A 250 11.96 -6.86 -19.32
N LYS A 251 11.47 -7.90 -20.01
CA LYS A 251 12.27 -8.77 -20.86
C LYS A 251 12.97 -7.97 -21.98
N ASP A 252 12.22 -7.13 -22.67
CA ASP A 252 12.76 -6.35 -23.81
C ASP A 252 13.78 -5.32 -23.35
N THR A 253 13.52 -4.67 -22.21
CA THR A 253 14.47 -3.72 -21.61
C THR A 253 15.75 -4.39 -21.18
N MET A 254 15.67 -5.57 -20.53
CA MET A 254 16.85 -6.34 -20.13
C MET A 254 17.65 -6.77 -21.38
N ASN A 255 17.00 -7.31 -22.38
CA ASN A 255 17.65 -7.71 -23.66
C ASN A 255 18.33 -6.52 -24.34
N TYR A 256 17.68 -5.36 -24.38
CA TYR A 256 18.24 -4.14 -24.92
C TYR A 256 19.50 -3.69 -24.17
N ARG A 257 19.46 -3.68 -22.81
CA ARG A 257 20.62 -3.33 -21.99
C ARG A 257 21.78 -4.30 -22.16
N ASP A 258 21.49 -5.60 -22.21
CA ASP A 258 22.51 -6.65 -22.43
C ASP A 258 23.16 -6.47 -23.81
N ALA A 259 22.37 -6.27 -24.88
CA ALA A 259 22.88 -6.09 -26.23
C ALA A 259 23.73 -4.81 -26.40
N GLN A 260 23.32 -3.71 -25.76
CA GLN A 260 24.00 -2.42 -25.83
C GLN A 260 25.07 -2.23 -24.75
N LYS A 261 25.27 -3.24 -23.88
CA LYS A 261 26.19 -3.18 -22.72
C LYS A 261 25.95 -1.96 -21.82
N ILE A 262 24.68 -1.58 -21.64
CA ILE A 262 24.27 -0.45 -20.82
C ILE A 262 24.20 -0.93 -19.36
N SER A 263 24.92 -0.24 -18.47
CA SER A 263 24.83 -0.42 -17.01
C SER A 263 24.35 0.89 -16.38
N ARG A 264 23.29 0.81 -15.57
CA ARG A 264 22.71 1.96 -14.85
C ARG A 264 22.70 1.71 -13.34
N GLY A 265 22.59 2.76 -12.54
CA GLY A 265 22.47 2.66 -11.08
C GLY A 265 21.05 2.51 -10.58
N ASP A 266 20.13 1.97 -11.39
CA ASP A 266 18.70 1.87 -11.10
C ASP A 266 18.29 0.50 -10.52
N PHE A 267 17.00 0.38 -10.15
CA PHE A 267 16.45 -0.84 -9.57
C PHE A 267 16.47 -2.03 -10.54
N LEU A 268 16.16 -1.79 -11.82
CA LEU A 268 16.19 -2.85 -12.84
C LEU A 268 17.62 -3.41 -13.00
N GLN A 269 18.65 -2.57 -12.96
CA GLN A 269 20.03 -3.03 -13.04
C GLN A 269 20.41 -3.90 -11.83
N LEU A 270 19.93 -3.56 -10.63
CA LEU A 270 20.14 -4.43 -9.46
C LEU A 270 19.54 -5.81 -9.70
N LEU A 271 18.31 -5.88 -10.23
CA LEU A 271 17.68 -7.15 -10.55
C LEU A 271 18.43 -7.94 -11.64
N MET A 272 18.97 -7.26 -12.66
CA MET A 272 19.81 -7.87 -13.70
C MET A 272 21.10 -8.44 -13.07
N ASN A 273 21.75 -7.71 -12.19
CA ASN A 273 22.96 -8.18 -11.51
C ASN A 273 22.66 -9.43 -10.66
N LEU A 274 21.53 -9.45 -9.94
CA LEU A 274 21.12 -10.64 -9.19
C LEU A 274 20.87 -11.86 -10.07
N ARG A 275 20.37 -11.68 -11.29
CA ARG A 275 20.25 -12.75 -12.30
C ARG A 275 21.62 -13.24 -12.76
N ASP A 276 22.55 -12.32 -13.04
CA ASP A 276 23.85 -12.64 -13.63
C ASP A 276 24.79 -13.30 -12.61
N ASP A 277 24.77 -12.86 -11.36
CA ASP A 277 25.48 -13.55 -10.25
C ASP A 277 25.06 -15.03 -10.14
N GLN A 278 23.79 -15.33 -10.41
CA GLN A 278 23.27 -16.70 -10.42
C GLN A 278 23.78 -17.52 -11.61
N ARG A 279 23.86 -16.94 -12.82
CA ARG A 279 24.39 -17.63 -14.00
C ARG A 279 25.86 -18.00 -13.83
N VAL A 280 26.67 -17.06 -13.29
CA VAL A 280 28.10 -17.33 -13.01
C VAL A 280 28.26 -18.43 -11.95
N ALA A 281 27.42 -18.45 -10.91
CA ALA A 281 27.44 -19.49 -9.89
C ALA A 281 27.01 -20.89 -10.40
N GLU A 282 26.17 -20.95 -11.43
CA GLU A 282 25.74 -22.19 -12.08
C GLU A 282 26.80 -22.72 -13.05
N GLU A 283 27.54 -21.83 -13.74
CA GLU A 283 28.63 -22.20 -14.64
C GLU A 283 29.88 -22.67 -13.87
N ASP A 284 30.14 -22.09 -12.69
CA ASP A 284 31.23 -22.47 -11.79
C ASP A 284 30.81 -23.61 -10.85
N GLN A 285 30.76 -24.84 -11.35
CA GLN A 285 30.41 -26.06 -10.59
C GLN A 285 31.27 -26.30 -9.32
N GLN A 286 32.31 -25.54 -9.08
CA GLN A 286 33.20 -25.63 -7.91
C GLN A 286 32.87 -24.68 -6.77
N LYS A 287 32.09 -23.63 -6.99
CA LYS A 287 31.56 -22.80 -5.89
C LYS A 287 30.23 -23.39 -5.49
N SER A 288 30.22 -24.17 -4.39
CA SER A 288 28.99 -24.59 -3.75
C SER A 288 28.12 -23.33 -3.58
N ALA A 289 27.14 -23.16 -4.46
CA ALA A 289 26.09 -22.18 -4.26
C ALA A 289 25.57 -22.44 -2.84
N SER A 290 25.80 -21.51 -1.92
CA SER A 290 25.24 -21.66 -0.59
C SER A 290 23.74 -21.86 -0.84
N SER A 291 23.15 -22.88 -0.24
CA SER A 291 21.74 -23.23 -0.40
C SER A 291 20.75 -22.10 -0.03
N LYS A 292 21.27 -20.89 0.20
CA LYS A 292 20.60 -19.67 0.66
C LYS A 292 20.46 -18.59 -0.42
N ASP A 293 20.90 -18.81 -1.66
CA ASP A 293 20.69 -17.80 -2.71
C ASP A 293 19.33 -17.97 -3.38
N ILE A 294 18.59 -16.83 -3.46
CA ILE A 294 17.31 -16.82 -4.15
C ILE A 294 17.54 -16.78 -5.66
N LYS A 295 16.95 -17.72 -6.37
CA LYS A 295 16.95 -17.75 -7.84
C LYS A 295 15.71 -17.03 -8.36
N LEU A 296 15.93 -16.09 -9.30
CA LEU A 296 14.84 -15.32 -9.91
C LEU A 296 14.83 -15.56 -11.42
N ASN A 297 13.74 -16.11 -11.93
CA ASN A 297 13.48 -16.19 -13.37
C ASN A 297 12.93 -14.86 -13.92
N THR A 298 12.82 -14.73 -15.24
CA THR A 298 12.35 -13.50 -15.90
C THR A 298 10.95 -13.08 -15.41
N GLY A 299 10.01 -14.01 -15.20
CA GLY A 299 8.69 -13.70 -14.67
C GLY A 299 8.75 -13.13 -13.25
N GLN A 300 9.61 -13.69 -12.39
CA GLN A 300 9.82 -13.19 -11.04
C GLN A 300 10.51 -11.83 -11.01
N LEU A 301 11.41 -11.55 -11.96
CA LEU A 301 11.99 -10.21 -12.13
C LEU A 301 10.91 -9.21 -12.57
N ALA A 302 10.06 -9.59 -13.52
CA ALA A 302 8.93 -8.79 -13.94
C ALA A 302 7.94 -8.51 -12.78
N ALA A 303 7.69 -9.51 -11.93
CA ALA A 303 6.88 -9.36 -10.73
C ALA A 303 7.43 -8.30 -9.76
N GLN A 304 8.77 -8.30 -9.54
CA GLN A 304 9.38 -7.24 -8.72
C GLN A 304 9.24 -5.87 -9.39
N CYS A 305 9.48 -5.78 -10.68
CA CYS A 305 9.32 -4.53 -11.42
C CYS A 305 7.88 -4.00 -11.32
N ALA A 306 6.88 -4.84 -11.58
CA ALA A 306 5.47 -4.45 -11.52
C ALA A 306 5.06 -3.96 -10.12
N VAL A 307 5.44 -4.68 -9.04
CA VAL A 307 5.10 -4.26 -7.68
C VAL A 307 5.80 -2.99 -7.24
N PHE A 308 7.08 -2.78 -7.60
CA PHE A 308 7.77 -1.55 -7.26
C PHE A 308 7.25 -0.35 -8.05
N PHE A 309 6.86 -0.57 -9.31
CA PHE A 309 6.16 0.44 -10.08
C PHE A 309 4.84 0.82 -9.41
N MET A 310 3.95 -0.14 -9.17
CA MET A 310 2.64 0.08 -8.53
C MET A 310 2.78 0.78 -7.17
N ALA A 311 3.66 0.27 -6.32
CA ALA A 311 3.86 0.81 -4.98
C ALA A 311 4.42 2.23 -5.00
N GLY A 312 5.32 2.54 -5.96
CA GLY A 312 5.99 3.84 -6.04
C GLY A 312 5.11 4.95 -6.56
N PHE A 313 4.20 4.67 -7.50
CA PHE A 313 3.33 5.73 -8.02
C PHE A 313 2.03 5.90 -7.25
N GLU A 314 1.30 4.82 -6.97
CA GLU A 314 -0.07 4.92 -6.45
C GLU A 314 -0.13 5.41 -5.01
N THR A 315 0.76 4.94 -4.13
CA THR A 315 0.72 5.33 -2.71
C THR A 315 1.13 6.78 -2.49
N SER A 316 2.14 7.27 -3.20
CA SER A 316 2.63 8.64 -3.07
C SER A 316 1.67 9.65 -3.72
N SER A 317 1.10 9.32 -4.89
CA SER A 317 0.07 10.18 -5.51
C SER A 317 -1.18 10.28 -4.64
N THR A 318 -1.56 9.19 -3.99
CA THR A 318 -2.65 9.16 -3.01
C THR A 318 -2.34 10.10 -1.83
N ALA A 319 -1.17 10.00 -1.22
CA ALA A 319 -0.75 10.85 -0.12
C ALA A 319 -0.71 12.34 -0.53
N MET A 320 -0.13 12.65 -1.70
CA MET A 320 -0.09 14.02 -2.22
C MET A 320 -1.49 14.61 -2.44
N SER A 321 -2.35 13.86 -3.10
CA SER A 321 -3.69 14.35 -3.46
C SER A 321 -4.58 14.57 -2.23
N PHE A 322 -4.50 13.69 -1.22
CA PHE A 322 -5.20 13.91 0.06
C PHE A 322 -4.60 15.09 0.85
N ALA A 323 -3.27 15.28 0.82
CA ALA A 323 -2.65 16.45 1.45
C ALA A 323 -3.15 17.75 0.81
N LEU A 324 -3.19 17.84 -0.52
CA LEU A 324 -3.71 19.01 -1.24
C LEU A 324 -5.19 19.24 -0.98
N HIS A 325 -5.99 18.17 -0.86
CA HIS A 325 -7.39 18.25 -0.49
C HIS A 325 -7.58 18.87 0.90
N GLU A 326 -6.85 18.40 1.90
CA GLU A 326 -6.93 18.94 3.27
C GLU A 326 -6.39 20.38 3.34
N LEU A 327 -5.34 20.69 2.61
CA LEU A 327 -4.80 22.04 2.54
C LEU A 327 -5.77 23.03 1.87
N ALA A 328 -6.54 22.59 0.88
CA ALA A 328 -7.58 23.40 0.26
C ALA A 328 -8.76 23.66 1.21
N LEU A 329 -9.06 22.71 2.10
CA LEU A 329 -10.10 22.85 3.12
C LEU A 329 -9.64 23.65 4.35
N ASN A 330 -8.31 23.78 4.56
CA ASN A 330 -7.68 24.43 5.72
C ASN A 330 -6.66 25.48 5.27
N PRO A 331 -7.12 26.67 4.79
CA PRO A 331 -6.23 27.70 4.20
C PRO A 331 -5.15 28.21 5.17
N ASP A 332 -5.40 28.24 6.46
CA ASP A 332 -4.41 28.69 7.45
C ASP A 332 -3.24 27.70 7.57
N ILE A 333 -3.53 26.39 7.52
CA ILE A 333 -2.50 25.34 7.50
C ILE A 333 -1.70 25.43 6.21
N GLN A 334 -2.37 25.63 5.08
CA GLN A 334 -1.70 25.83 3.79
C GLN A 334 -0.76 27.03 3.81
N LYS A 335 -1.23 28.18 4.30
CA LYS A 335 -0.42 29.41 4.40
C LYS A 335 0.83 29.23 5.27
N LYS A 336 0.68 28.56 6.41
CA LYS A 336 1.82 28.23 7.30
C LYS A 336 2.83 27.33 6.60
N LEU A 337 2.36 26.31 5.85
CA LEU A 337 3.24 25.44 5.07
C LEU A 337 3.93 26.19 3.92
N GLN A 338 3.21 27.05 3.22
CA GLN A 338 3.77 27.89 2.16
C GLN A 338 4.87 28.81 2.68
N GLN A 339 4.71 29.37 3.87
CA GLN A 339 5.75 30.19 4.50
C GLN A 339 7.03 29.38 4.73
N GLU A 340 6.93 28.17 5.28
CA GLU A 340 8.11 27.29 5.48
C GLU A 340 8.79 26.95 4.16
N VAL A 341 8.00 26.64 3.10
CA VAL A 341 8.51 26.33 1.76
C VAL A 341 9.25 27.53 1.18
N ASP A 342 8.66 28.73 1.25
CA ASP A 342 9.25 29.98 0.73
C ASP A 342 10.57 30.31 1.44
N GLU A 343 10.59 30.22 2.79
CA GLU A 343 11.80 30.46 3.58
C GLU A 343 12.91 29.46 3.25
N THR A 344 12.54 28.20 3.02
CA THR A 344 13.51 27.15 2.67
C THR A 344 14.08 27.38 1.27
N ILE A 345 13.24 27.69 0.27
CA ILE A 345 13.68 28.02 -1.09
C ILE A 345 14.61 29.24 -1.09
N GLN A 346 14.28 30.26 -0.31
CA GLN A 346 15.13 31.46 -0.20
C GLN A 346 16.50 31.13 0.41
N LYS A 347 16.55 30.31 1.47
CA LYS A 347 17.81 29.87 2.09
C LYS A 347 18.67 29.03 1.16
N SER A 348 18.05 28.27 0.27
CA SER A 348 18.72 27.38 -0.70
C SER A 348 18.98 28.05 -2.07
N ASN A 349 18.99 29.36 -2.13
CA ASN A 349 19.24 30.15 -3.36
C ASN A 349 18.36 29.75 -4.56
N GLY A 350 17.09 29.40 -4.29
CA GLY A 350 16.09 29.08 -5.31
C GLY A 350 16.03 27.63 -5.74
N GLN A 351 16.92 26.76 -5.25
CA GLN A 351 16.94 25.34 -5.60
C GLN A 351 16.93 24.46 -4.35
N LEU A 352 15.85 23.70 -4.16
CA LEU A 352 15.72 22.76 -3.03
C LEU A 352 16.69 21.59 -3.17
N THR A 353 17.38 21.27 -2.07
CA THR A 353 18.19 20.04 -1.95
C THR A 353 17.42 18.92 -1.28
N TYR A 354 17.96 17.71 -1.34
CA TYR A 354 17.42 16.56 -0.61
C TYR A 354 17.27 16.86 0.90
N ASP A 355 18.31 17.43 1.49
CA ASP A 355 18.33 17.70 2.93
C ASP A 355 17.32 18.82 3.29
N ASP A 356 17.12 19.83 2.44
CA ASP A 356 16.10 20.87 2.62
C ASP A 356 14.69 20.25 2.68
N VAL A 357 14.34 19.45 1.67
CA VAL A 357 13.00 18.86 1.56
C VAL A 357 12.72 17.86 2.69
N MET A 358 13.71 17.07 3.06
CA MET A 358 13.52 16.08 4.12
C MET A 358 13.48 16.67 5.52
N ASN A 359 14.05 17.86 5.72
CA ASN A 359 14.14 18.52 7.02
C ASN A 359 13.18 19.72 7.21
N MET A 360 12.15 19.89 6.37
CA MET A 360 11.06 20.84 6.61
C MET A 360 10.14 20.31 7.71
N PRO A 361 10.15 20.86 8.93
CA PRO A 361 9.44 20.27 10.07
C PRO A 361 7.91 20.39 9.95
N TYR A 362 7.40 21.49 9.37
CA TYR A 362 5.95 21.65 9.22
C TYR A 362 5.40 20.82 8.06
N LEU A 363 6.13 20.71 6.95
CA LEU A 363 5.81 19.79 5.87
C LEU A 363 5.77 18.32 6.37
N ASP A 364 6.69 17.95 7.25
CA ASP A 364 6.68 16.61 7.87
C ASP A 364 5.42 16.35 8.70
N LYS A 365 5.01 17.34 9.49
CA LYS A 365 3.75 17.28 10.26
C LYS A 365 2.53 17.16 9.35
N VAL A 366 2.45 17.95 8.27
CA VAL A 366 1.35 17.91 7.31
C VAL A 366 1.27 16.56 6.60
N VAL A 367 2.41 16.03 6.14
CA VAL A 367 2.46 14.70 5.51
C VAL A 367 2.09 13.60 6.52
N SER A 368 2.57 13.69 7.75
CA SER A 368 2.26 12.72 8.80
C SER A 368 0.78 12.72 9.17
N GLU A 369 0.15 13.88 9.30
CA GLU A 369 -1.30 13.99 9.57
C GLU A 369 -2.12 13.51 8.38
N THR A 370 -1.67 13.77 7.14
CA THR A 370 -2.30 13.20 5.95
C THR A 370 -2.28 11.68 5.96
N LEU A 371 -1.13 11.08 6.28
CA LEU A 371 -0.97 9.63 6.35
C LEU A 371 -1.72 9.01 7.54
N ARG A 372 -1.95 9.77 8.63
CA ARG A 372 -2.83 9.35 9.70
C ARG A 372 -4.28 9.29 9.22
N LYS A 373 -4.77 10.39 8.65
CA LYS A 373 -6.18 10.53 8.23
C LYS A 373 -6.50 9.67 7.02
N TYR A 374 -5.55 9.53 6.09
CA TYR A 374 -5.70 8.79 4.84
C TYR A 374 -4.51 7.85 4.60
N PRO A 375 -4.31 6.80 5.43
CA PRO A 375 -3.25 5.84 5.16
C PRO A 375 -3.52 5.13 3.83
N PRO A 376 -2.62 5.22 2.83
CA PRO A 376 -2.84 4.58 1.53
C PRO A 376 -3.14 3.08 1.65
N VAL A 377 -2.44 2.39 2.54
CA VAL A 377 -2.73 0.99 2.90
C VAL A 377 -3.41 0.97 4.27
N PRO A 378 -4.74 0.83 4.32
CA PRO A 378 -5.54 1.03 5.55
C PRO A 378 -5.49 -0.14 6.53
N THR A 379 -4.85 -1.25 6.16
CA THR A 379 -4.71 -2.46 7.00
C THR A 379 -3.32 -3.08 6.85
N LEU A 380 -2.80 -3.66 7.93
CA LEU A 380 -1.66 -4.58 7.85
C LEU A 380 -2.15 -6.00 8.05
N ASN A 381 -1.85 -6.85 7.07
CA ASN A 381 -2.25 -8.26 7.08
C ASN A 381 -1.06 -9.14 7.48
N ARG A 382 -1.32 -10.10 8.37
CA ARG A 382 -0.39 -11.18 8.74
C ARG A 382 -1.14 -12.51 8.76
N GLU A 383 -0.36 -13.57 8.72
CA GLU A 383 -0.84 -14.94 8.95
C GLU A 383 -0.06 -15.58 10.09
N VAL A 384 -0.72 -16.30 10.94
CA VAL A 384 -0.06 -17.11 11.99
C VAL A 384 0.67 -18.26 11.31
N THR A 385 1.99 -18.21 11.25
CA THR A 385 2.84 -19.22 10.60
C THR A 385 3.19 -20.39 11.50
N GLN A 386 3.13 -20.17 12.83
CA GLN A 386 3.30 -21.15 13.89
C GLN A 386 2.33 -20.80 15.01
N ALA A 387 1.75 -21.81 15.69
CA ALA A 387 0.82 -21.59 16.79
C ALA A 387 1.37 -20.55 17.79
N TYR A 388 0.54 -19.61 18.19
CA TYR A 388 0.93 -18.48 19.02
C TYR A 388 0.01 -18.36 20.23
N LYS A 389 0.58 -18.48 21.43
CA LYS A 389 -0.14 -18.15 22.67
C LYS A 389 -0.14 -16.64 22.86
N VAL A 390 -1.33 -16.05 22.91
CA VAL A 390 -1.50 -14.61 23.16
C VAL A 390 -1.06 -14.30 24.59
N PRO A 391 -0.12 -13.36 24.81
CA PRO A 391 0.38 -13.02 26.14
C PRO A 391 -0.75 -12.67 27.11
N ASP A 392 -0.55 -13.01 28.39
CA ASP A 392 -1.46 -12.74 29.49
C ASP A 392 -2.88 -13.29 29.32
N THR A 393 -3.02 -14.29 28.44
CA THR A 393 -4.27 -15.03 28.18
C THR A 393 -4.02 -16.53 28.05
N GLU A 394 -5.11 -17.30 28.04
CA GLU A 394 -5.06 -18.73 27.68
C GLU A 394 -5.37 -18.96 26.18
N TRP A 395 -5.44 -17.93 25.38
CA TRP A 395 -5.81 -18.00 23.98
C TRP A 395 -4.64 -18.43 23.10
N VAL A 396 -4.92 -19.38 22.21
CA VAL A 396 -3.94 -19.85 21.21
C VAL A 396 -4.49 -19.56 19.82
N LEU A 397 -3.73 -18.82 19.04
CA LEU A 397 -3.99 -18.63 17.62
C LEU A 397 -3.31 -19.75 16.85
N GLU A 398 -4.11 -20.52 16.11
CA GLU A 398 -3.61 -21.65 15.33
C GLU A 398 -2.93 -21.17 14.04
N LYS A 399 -1.99 -21.97 13.52
CA LYS A 399 -1.36 -21.74 12.22
C LYS A 399 -2.43 -21.57 11.12
N GLY A 400 -2.24 -20.62 10.22
CA GLY A 400 -3.18 -20.27 9.16
C GLY A 400 -4.26 -19.27 9.57
N THR A 401 -4.29 -18.85 10.85
CA THR A 401 -5.21 -17.78 11.29
C THR A 401 -4.78 -16.46 10.67
N SER A 402 -5.72 -15.78 9.98
CA SER A 402 -5.49 -14.43 9.47
C SER A 402 -5.46 -13.41 10.60
N VAL A 403 -4.48 -12.52 10.60
CA VAL A 403 -4.33 -11.43 11.59
C VAL A 403 -4.45 -10.10 10.87
N ILE A 404 -5.41 -9.29 11.29
CA ILE A 404 -5.68 -7.96 10.76
C ILE A 404 -5.33 -6.91 11.81
N ILE A 405 -4.45 -5.99 11.44
CA ILE A 405 -4.16 -4.77 12.20
C ILE A 405 -4.81 -3.62 11.43
N PRO A 406 -5.95 -3.08 11.89
CA PRO A 406 -6.71 -2.06 11.17
C PRO A 406 -6.07 -0.69 11.35
N VAL A 407 -5.10 -0.34 10.51
CA VAL A 407 -4.36 0.94 10.57
C VAL A 407 -5.33 2.12 10.56
N LEU A 408 -6.32 2.11 9.65
CA LEU A 408 -7.33 3.17 9.58
C LEU A 408 -8.13 3.27 10.89
N GLY A 409 -8.52 2.15 11.48
CA GLY A 409 -9.23 2.11 12.76
C GLY A 409 -8.40 2.68 13.91
N LEU A 410 -7.14 2.28 14.02
CA LEU A 410 -6.18 2.81 15.00
C LEU A 410 -5.98 4.32 14.84
N HIS A 411 -5.83 4.79 13.60
CA HIS A 411 -5.61 6.20 13.27
C HIS A 411 -6.83 7.07 13.55
N TYR A 412 -8.01 6.48 13.64
CA TYR A 412 -9.28 7.17 13.96
C TYR A 412 -9.77 6.89 15.37
N ASP A 413 -9.04 6.15 16.21
CA ASP A 413 -9.44 5.91 17.59
C ASP A 413 -9.28 7.20 18.43
N PRO A 414 -10.38 7.74 18.98
CA PRO A 414 -10.34 8.97 19.76
C PRO A 414 -9.51 8.87 21.05
N GLN A 415 -9.22 7.64 21.52
CA GLN A 415 -8.30 7.41 22.65
C GLN A 415 -6.89 7.89 22.32
N TYR A 416 -6.44 7.71 21.08
CA TYR A 416 -5.09 8.08 20.64
C TYR A 416 -5.06 9.40 19.86
N TYR A 417 -6.16 9.74 19.19
CA TYR A 417 -6.31 10.91 18.36
C TYR A 417 -7.63 11.63 18.68
N PRO A 418 -7.68 12.50 19.71
CA PRO A 418 -8.89 13.27 20.02
C PRO A 418 -9.40 14.02 18.78
N GLN A 419 -10.73 14.02 18.55
CA GLN A 419 -11.33 14.58 17.35
C GLN A 419 -10.68 14.08 16.03
N PRO A 420 -10.66 12.77 15.75
CA PRO A 420 -9.83 12.19 14.71
C PRO A 420 -10.21 12.63 13.29
N GLN A 421 -11.41 13.18 13.08
CA GLN A 421 -11.87 13.75 11.81
C GLN A 421 -11.22 15.11 11.50
N HIS A 422 -10.76 15.84 12.51
CA HIS A 422 -10.12 17.13 12.33
C HIS A 422 -8.69 16.94 11.83
N PHE A 423 -8.33 17.69 10.77
CA PHE A 423 -6.98 17.68 10.22
C PHE A 423 -6.10 18.66 11.00
N ASP A 424 -5.20 18.14 11.81
CA ASP A 424 -4.35 18.91 12.71
C ASP A 424 -2.90 18.42 12.68
N PRO A 425 -2.04 19.06 11.88
CA PRO A 425 -0.63 18.72 11.81
C PRO A 425 0.13 18.82 13.14
N GLU A 426 -0.35 19.64 14.09
CA GLU A 426 0.32 19.80 15.40
C GLU A 426 0.26 18.55 16.28
N ARG A 427 -0.61 17.59 15.94
CA ARG A 427 -0.58 16.23 16.54
C ARG A 427 0.77 15.54 16.38
N PHE A 428 1.58 15.99 15.43
CA PHE A 428 2.91 15.47 15.14
C PHE A 428 4.03 16.40 15.64
N SER A 429 3.74 17.33 16.57
CA SER A 429 4.76 18.02 17.35
C SER A 429 5.49 17.01 18.24
N GLU A 430 6.73 17.32 18.64
CA GLU A 430 7.54 16.44 19.49
C GLU A 430 6.84 16.14 20.83
N GLU A 431 6.15 17.14 21.40
CA GLU A 431 5.39 16.99 22.64
C GLU A 431 4.27 15.96 22.47
N GLN A 432 3.40 16.13 21.46
CA GLN A 432 2.24 15.25 21.26
C GLN A 432 2.61 13.85 20.74
N LYS A 433 3.75 13.69 20.08
CA LYS A 433 4.27 12.37 19.70
C LYS A 433 4.64 11.54 20.91
N ASN A 434 5.33 12.13 21.90
CA ASN A 434 5.82 11.43 23.07
C ASN A 434 4.70 10.94 24.00
N ASP A 435 3.52 11.57 23.94
CA ASP A 435 2.35 11.18 24.74
C ASP A 435 1.57 10.00 24.16
N ARG A 436 1.87 9.57 22.92
CA ARG A 436 1.18 8.48 22.25
C ARG A 436 2.04 7.23 22.19
N HIS A 437 1.40 6.08 22.24
CA HIS A 437 2.06 4.81 21.97
C HIS A 437 2.55 4.74 20.52
N ASP A 438 3.82 4.34 20.27
CA ASP A 438 4.40 4.31 18.91
C ASP A 438 3.58 3.48 17.91
N PHE A 439 2.98 2.38 18.37
CA PHE A 439 2.26 1.41 17.53
C PHE A 439 0.79 1.78 17.25
N VAL A 440 0.40 3.02 17.48
CA VAL A 440 -0.90 3.55 17.01
C VAL A 440 -0.77 4.42 15.75
N TYR A 441 0.47 4.65 15.25
CA TYR A 441 0.74 5.34 13.99
C TYR A 441 1.57 4.44 13.07
N LEU A 442 0.91 3.77 12.11
CA LEU A 442 1.51 2.70 11.32
C LEU A 442 1.31 2.85 9.80
N PRO A 443 1.45 4.06 9.19
CA PRO A 443 1.17 4.25 7.77
C PRO A 443 2.10 3.45 6.84
N PHE A 444 3.30 3.09 7.34
CA PHE A 444 4.29 2.27 6.63
C PHE A 444 4.45 0.86 7.23
N GLY A 445 3.64 0.52 8.23
CA GLY A 445 3.86 -0.67 9.05
C GLY A 445 5.11 -0.53 9.93
N ASP A 446 5.55 -1.65 10.54
CA ASP A 446 6.76 -1.71 11.36
C ASP A 446 7.39 -3.10 11.32
N GLY A 447 8.58 -3.23 11.97
CA GLY A 447 9.36 -4.46 12.04
C GLY A 447 10.01 -4.85 10.71
N PRO A 448 10.42 -6.12 10.56
CA PRO A 448 11.16 -6.57 9.38
C PRO A 448 10.39 -6.42 8.05
N ARG A 449 9.05 -6.34 8.10
CA ARG A 449 8.17 -6.10 6.95
C ARG A 449 7.73 -4.64 6.80
N VAL A 450 8.40 -3.69 7.44
CA VAL A 450 8.19 -2.25 7.24
C VAL A 450 8.35 -1.89 5.76
N CYS A 451 7.66 -0.86 5.29
CA CYS A 451 7.75 -0.40 3.89
C CYS A 451 9.21 -0.18 3.48
N ILE A 452 9.66 -0.88 2.43
CA ILE A 452 11.02 -0.76 1.92
C ILE A 452 11.27 0.60 1.26
N GLY A 453 10.22 1.17 0.64
CA GLY A 453 10.25 2.45 -0.06
C GLY A 453 9.83 3.65 0.79
N MET A 454 9.76 3.56 2.12
CA MET A 454 9.28 4.65 2.99
C MET A 454 10.00 5.97 2.71
N ARG A 455 11.33 5.98 2.65
CA ARG A 455 12.12 7.19 2.37
C ARG A 455 11.86 7.73 0.97
N PHE A 456 11.74 6.85 -0.02
CA PHE A 456 11.41 7.21 -1.40
C PHE A 456 10.02 7.87 -1.48
N GLY A 457 9.01 7.23 -0.88
CA GLY A 457 7.64 7.75 -0.88
C GLY A 457 7.51 9.10 -0.17
N LEU A 458 8.15 9.26 0.99
CA LEU A 458 8.17 10.54 1.71
C LEU A 458 8.87 11.64 0.90
N MET A 459 10.03 11.36 0.31
CA MET A 459 10.79 12.30 -0.52
C MET A 459 9.98 12.76 -1.72
N GLN A 460 9.38 11.81 -2.45
CA GLN A 460 8.54 12.10 -3.62
C GLN A 460 7.30 12.92 -3.24
N THR A 461 6.61 12.57 -2.17
CA THR A 461 5.44 13.30 -1.68
C THR A 461 5.81 14.73 -1.26
N LYS A 462 6.88 14.89 -0.48
CA LYS A 462 7.32 16.17 0.02
C LYS A 462 7.77 17.13 -1.08
N ILE A 463 8.60 16.67 -2.04
CA ILE A 463 9.07 17.52 -3.14
C ILE A 463 7.93 17.95 -4.06
N GLY A 464 6.98 17.03 -4.35
CA GLY A 464 5.81 17.35 -5.17
C GLY A 464 4.91 18.40 -4.50
N LEU A 465 4.65 18.27 -3.19
CA LEU A 465 3.90 19.27 -2.42
C LEU A 465 4.63 20.62 -2.36
N ALA A 466 5.92 20.62 -2.05
CA ALA A 466 6.72 21.84 -1.96
C ALA A 466 6.75 22.60 -3.31
N SER A 467 6.92 21.88 -4.42
CA SER A 467 6.93 22.47 -5.77
C SER A 467 5.59 23.08 -6.16
N LEU A 468 4.47 22.43 -5.88
CA LEU A 468 3.14 22.99 -6.15
C LEU A 468 2.85 24.23 -5.26
N LEU A 469 3.09 24.11 -3.95
CA LEU A 469 2.74 25.16 -2.98
C LEU A 469 3.65 26.38 -3.07
N SER A 470 4.85 26.26 -3.63
CA SER A 470 5.70 27.42 -3.92
C SER A 470 5.12 28.32 -5.01
N ARG A 471 4.34 27.77 -5.95
CA ARG A 471 3.81 28.49 -7.11
C ARG A 471 2.30 28.78 -7.04
N TYR A 472 1.54 27.94 -6.32
CA TYR A 472 0.08 28.01 -6.35
C TYR A 472 -0.55 28.03 -4.95
N ASN A 473 -1.65 28.75 -4.82
CA ASN A 473 -2.66 28.52 -3.79
C ASN A 473 -3.59 27.42 -4.30
N ILE A 474 -3.90 26.46 -3.45
CA ILE A 474 -4.81 25.37 -3.74
C ILE A 474 -6.10 25.62 -2.98
N GLU A 475 -7.20 25.71 -3.71
CA GLU A 475 -8.51 26.11 -3.18
C GLU A 475 -9.58 25.08 -3.53
N THR A 476 -10.67 25.11 -2.80
CA THR A 476 -11.87 24.34 -3.18
C THR A 476 -12.53 24.96 -4.40
N CYS A 477 -13.18 24.09 -5.22
CA CYS A 477 -14.00 24.52 -6.36
C CYS A 477 -15.41 23.90 -6.26
N SER A 478 -16.26 24.18 -7.23
CA SER A 478 -17.63 23.65 -7.27
C SER A 478 -17.70 22.11 -7.33
N ARG A 479 -16.61 21.48 -7.81
CA ARG A 479 -16.45 20.01 -7.92
C ARG A 479 -15.83 19.37 -6.69
N THR A 480 -15.33 20.15 -5.74
CA THR A 480 -14.68 19.62 -4.55
C THR A 480 -15.70 18.94 -3.63
N VAL A 481 -15.50 17.66 -3.40
CA VAL A 481 -16.31 16.85 -2.46
C VAL A 481 -15.62 16.86 -1.10
N LYS A 482 -16.28 17.43 -0.07
CA LYS A 482 -15.70 17.53 1.28
C LYS A 482 -15.56 16.18 1.98
N GLU A 483 -16.60 15.34 1.90
CA GLU A 483 -16.61 13.99 2.49
C GLU A 483 -16.39 12.95 1.39
N LEU A 484 -15.16 12.46 1.31
CA LEU A 484 -14.75 11.54 0.27
C LEU A 484 -15.27 10.12 0.55
N LYS A 485 -15.89 9.51 -0.47
CA LYS A 485 -16.26 8.08 -0.46
C LYS A 485 -15.17 7.28 -1.14
N MET A 486 -14.69 6.23 -0.47
CA MET A 486 -13.63 5.38 -1.02
C MET A 486 -14.19 4.35 -2.00
N ASP A 487 -13.40 4.01 -3.03
CA ASP A 487 -13.77 2.98 -4.00
C ASP A 487 -13.68 1.59 -3.33
N PRO A 488 -14.80 0.86 -3.24
CA PRO A 488 -14.82 -0.44 -2.59
C PRO A 488 -14.03 -1.53 -3.34
N ARG A 489 -13.62 -1.29 -4.59
CA ARG A 489 -12.83 -2.22 -5.40
C ARG A 489 -11.33 -2.08 -5.15
N SER A 490 -10.90 -0.94 -4.59
CA SER A 490 -9.49 -0.62 -4.43
C SER A 490 -8.94 -1.12 -3.09
N PHE A 491 -7.77 -1.75 -3.13
CA PHE A 491 -7.01 -2.10 -1.94
C PHE A 491 -6.36 -0.87 -1.27
N ILE A 492 -5.96 0.11 -2.09
CA ILE A 492 -5.43 1.41 -1.64
C ILE A 492 -6.59 2.39 -1.51
N LEU A 493 -6.59 3.22 -0.48
CA LEU A 493 -7.62 4.25 -0.31
C LEU A 493 -7.66 5.17 -1.53
N ASN A 494 -8.80 5.19 -2.20
CA ASN A 494 -8.99 5.89 -3.46
C ASN A 494 -10.40 6.49 -3.50
N PRO A 495 -10.56 7.83 -3.60
CA PRO A 495 -11.90 8.44 -3.65
C PRO A 495 -12.56 8.23 -5.02
N VAL A 496 -13.83 7.80 -5.00
CA VAL A 496 -14.63 7.59 -6.24
C VAL A 496 -14.79 8.87 -7.04
N SER A 497 -14.92 10.01 -6.35
CA SER A 497 -15.16 11.32 -6.97
C SER A 497 -13.92 11.92 -7.66
N GLY A 498 -12.74 11.32 -7.48
CA GLY A 498 -11.48 12.03 -7.69
C GLY A 498 -11.28 13.16 -6.67
N ILE A 499 -10.22 13.94 -6.84
CA ILE A 499 -9.89 15.09 -6.00
C ILE A 499 -9.77 16.34 -6.90
N TRP A 500 -10.92 17.01 -7.08
CA TRP A 500 -11.02 18.22 -7.89
C TRP A 500 -10.78 19.47 -7.04
N LEU A 501 -9.77 20.25 -7.41
CA LEU A 501 -9.38 21.47 -6.71
C LEU A 501 -9.09 22.57 -7.73
N ARG A 502 -9.20 23.82 -7.29
CA ARG A 502 -8.77 24.99 -8.01
C ARG A 502 -7.33 25.33 -7.62
N TYR A 503 -6.53 25.71 -8.58
CA TYR A 503 -5.21 26.29 -8.37
C TYR A 503 -5.21 27.75 -8.83
N VAL A 504 -4.50 28.60 -8.10
CA VAL A 504 -4.36 30.02 -8.38
C VAL A 504 -2.88 30.38 -8.21
N ALA A 505 -2.28 30.93 -9.26
CA ALA A 505 -0.88 31.34 -9.21
C ALA A 505 -0.66 32.33 -8.06
N ARG A 506 0.40 32.14 -7.30
CA ARG A 506 0.83 33.06 -6.24
C ARG A 506 1.59 34.20 -6.88
N SER A 507 1.30 35.46 -6.46
CA SER A 507 2.15 36.58 -6.80
C SER A 507 3.55 36.30 -6.27
N GLN A 508 4.53 36.14 -7.14
CA GLN A 508 5.93 36.07 -6.71
C GLN A 508 6.23 37.32 -5.91
N LYS A 509 6.57 37.17 -4.64
CA LYS A 509 7.21 38.26 -3.91
C LYS A 509 8.58 38.44 -4.55
N ALA A 510 8.75 39.60 -5.25
CA ALA A 510 10.00 40.02 -5.85
C ALA A 510 11.13 40.09 -4.80
#